data_bcd812a0eba1c784acc0a6da950e0fea
#
_entry.id   bcd812a0eba1c784acc0a6da950e0fea
#
_cell.length_a   1.000
_cell.length_b   1.000
_cell.length_c   1.000
_cell.angle_alpha   90.00
_cell.angle_beta   90.00
_cell.angle_gamma   90.00
#
_symmetry.space_group_name_H-M   'P 1'
#
loop_
_entity.id
_entity.type
_entity.pdbx_description
1 polymer ?
#
loop_
_entity_poly.entity_id
_entity_poly.type
_entity_poly.pdbx_seq_one_letter_code
_entity_poly.pdbx_strand_id
1 'polypeptide(L)'
;MSEIILVGIDGTEDNRRAVNYAVNWAKRSKAKLILAYVIKWSPYTFQTAEENEQRHKRREEEIQIVQERVLDPMLESLAPEGLEITGLVRHGQVADSLIYLAKKHDATDIVVGRIGESGLKTLVFGSVVAKLIQLTHIPVTIV
;
A
#
# COMPACT_ATOMS: atom_id res chain seq x y z
N MET A 1 8.84 20.35 10.10
CA MET A 1 8.95 18.91 9.87
C MET A 1 8.19 18.53 8.61
N SER A 2 8.78 17.64 7.81
CA SER A 2 8.17 17.21 6.56
C SER A 2 7.07 16.21 6.81
N GLU A 3 5.97 16.34 6.08
CA GLU A 3 4.94 15.32 6.05
C GLU A 3 5.43 14.11 5.25
N ILE A 4 5.02 12.93 5.67
CA ILE A 4 5.29 11.68 4.96
C ILE A 4 3.93 11.01 4.76
N ILE A 5 3.53 10.86 3.50
CA ILE A 5 2.22 10.32 3.15
C ILE A 5 2.41 8.89 2.66
N LEU A 6 1.80 7.93 3.33
CA LEU A 6 1.81 6.54 2.91
C LEU A 6 0.52 6.24 2.16
N VAL A 7 0.65 5.77 0.92
CA VAL A 7 -0.48 5.43 0.07
C VAL A 7 -0.57 3.92 -0.07
N GLY A 8 -1.69 3.35 0.34
CA GLY A 8 -1.95 1.93 0.10
C GLY A 8 -2.38 1.74 -1.35
N ILE A 9 -1.66 0.93 -2.09
CA ILE A 9 -1.96 0.66 -3.51
C ILE A 9 -2.30 -0.81 -3.73
N ASP A 10 -3.11 -1.09 -4.73
CA ASP A 10 -3.51 -2.45 -5.11
C ASP A 10 -3.27 -2.78 -6.59
N GLY A 11 -2.66 -1.85 -7.33
CA GLY A 11 -2.36 -2.04 -8.74
C GLY A 11 -3.53 -1.87 -9.70
N THR A 12 -4.72 -1.52 -9.21
CA THR A 12 -5.89 -1.32 -10.07
C THR A 12 -5.97 0.11 -10.57
N GLU A 13 -6.71 0.32 -11.67
CA GLU A 13 -6.99 1.65 -12.21
C GLU A 13 -7.76 2.52 -11.21
N ASP A 14 -8.71 1.94 -10.50
CA ASP A 14 -9.51 2.66 -9.50
C ASP A 14 -8.62 3.23 -8.39
N ASN A 15 -7.57 2.52 -8.05
CA ASN A 15 -6.62 2.95 -7.02
C ASN A 15 -5.78 4.16 -7.49
N ARG A 16 -5.70 4.40 -8.79
CA ARG A 16 -4.94 5.53 -9.33
C ARG A 16 -5.45 6.88 -8.82
N ARG A 17 -6.74 6.98 -8.51
CA ARG A 17 -7.32 8.20 -7.93
C ARG A 17 -6.65 8.54 -6.59
N ALA A 18 -6.44 7.53 -5.75
CA ALA A 18 -5.80 7.73 -4.46
C ALA A 18 -4.35 8.18 -4.63
N VAL A 19 -3.62 7.56 -5.57
CA VAL A 19 -2.24 7.94 -5.88
C VAL A 19 -2.19 9.38 -6.39
N ASN A 20 -3.05 9.75 -7.34
CA ASN A 20 -3.08 11.11 -7.89
C ASN A 20 -3.40 12.15 -6.81
N TYR A 21 -4.32 11.84 -5.92
CA TYR A 21 -4.64 12.73 -4.80
C TYR A 21 -3.43 12.95 -3.91
N ALA A 22 -2.74 11.88 -3.55
CA ALA A 22 -1.56 11.94 -2.70
C ALA A 22 -0.40 12.69 -3.38
N VAL A 23 -0.22 12.51 -4.69
CA VAL A 23 0.79 13.24 -5.46
C VAL A 23 0.51 14.74 -5.41
N ASN A 24 -0.73 15.14 -5.66
CA ASN A 24 -1.09 16.56 -5.61
C ASN A 24 -0.90 17.14 -4.21
N TRP A 25 -1.26 16.39 -3.19
CA TRP A 25 -1.02 16.80 -1.80
C TRP A 25 0.47 16.99 -1.53
N ALA A 26 1.29 15.98 -1.90
CA ALA A 26 2.73 16.03 -1.69
C ALA A 26 3.38 17.23 -2.41
N LYS A 27 2.89 17.57 -3.59
CA LYS A 27 3.39 18.74 -4.33
C LYS A 27 3.11 20.04 -3.59
N ARG A 28 1.91 20.16 -3.00
CA ARG A 28 1.52 21.37 -2.25
C ARG A 28 2.28 21.50 -0.93
N SER A 29 2.48 20.41 -0.22
CA SER A 29 3.08 20.41 1.12
C SER A 29 4.56 20.05 1.14
N LYS A 30 5.13 19.72 -0.01
CA LYS A 30 6.51 19.22 -0.14
C LYS A 30 6.74 17.97 0.69
N ALA A 31 5.73 17.10 0.72
CA ALA A 31 5.78 15.84 1.47
C ALA A 31 6.53 14.76 0.69
N LYS A 32 7.00 13.76 1.44
CA LYS A 32 7.51 12.53 0.84
C LYS A 32 6.35 11.57 0.65
N LEU A 33 6.42 10.72 -0.37
CA LEU A 33 5.43 9.69 -0.63
C LEU A 33 6.02 8.31 -0.45
N ILE A 34 5.23 7.43 0.15
CA ILE A 34 5.54 6.00 0.22
C ILE A 34 4.37 5.27 -0.42
N LEU A 35 4.65 4.53 -1.49
CA LEU A 35 3.65 3.68 -2.14
C LEU A 35 3.79 2.28 -1.56
N ALA A 36 2.80 1.81 -0.86
CA ALA A 36 2.85 0.52 -0.17
C ALA A 36 1.87 -0.47 -0.80
N TYR A 37 2.40 -1.57 -1.28
CA TYR A 37 1.61 -2.69 -1.80
C TYR A 37 1.67 -3.83 -0.80
N VAL A 38 0.50 -4.26 -0.33
CA VAL A 38 0.41 -5.39 0.58
C VAL A 38 -0.17 -6.60 -0.15
N ILE A 39 0.61 -7.67 -0.21
CA ILE A 39 0.15 -8.94 -0.77
C ILE A 39 -0.56 -9.68 0.36
N LYS A 40 -1.85 -9.95 0.17
CA LYS A 40 -2.65 -10.63 1.18
C LYS A 40 -2.06 -11.98 1.54
N TRP A 41 -1.93 -12.21 2.81
CA TRP A 41 -1.40 -13.44 3.35
C TRP A 41 -2.52 -14.44 3.57
N SER A 42 -2.35 -15.65 2.98
CA SER A 42 -3.25 -16.77 3.27
C SER A 42 -2.70 -17.51 4.48
N PRO A 43 -3.44 -17.56 5.59
CA PRO A 43 -2.98 -18.32 6.75
C PRO A 43 -3.06 -19.83 6.48
N TYR A 44 -1.94 -20.51 6.55
CA TYR A 44 -1.87 -21.97 6.51
C TYR A 44 -1.40 -22.45 7.87
N THR A 45 -2.11 -23.43 8.42
CA THR A 45 -1.89 -23.86 9.78
C THR A 45 -0.92 -25.03 9.93
N PHE A 46 -0.71 -25.84 8.87
CA PHE A 46 0.19 -26.99 8.92
C PHE A 46 1.02 -27.08 7.65
N GLN A 47 2.33 -27.13 7.83
CA GLN A 47 3.25 -27.27 6.70
C GLN A 47 4.48 -28.06 7.10
N THR A 48 5.00 -28.87 6.16
CA THR A 48 6.29 -29.51 6.31
C THR A 48 7.40 -28.47 6.11
N ALA A 49 8.64 -28.84 6.51
CA ALA A 49 9.79 -27.97 6.28
C ALA A 49 9.98 -27.66 4.79
N GLU A 50 9.74 -28.64 3.91
CA GLU A 50 9.85 -28.47 2.47
C GLU A 50 8.80 -27.50 1.95
N GLU A 51 7.55 -27.64 2.41
CA GLU A 51 6.48 -26.73 2.05
C GLU A 51 6.76 -25.30 2.50
N ASN A 52 7.37 -25.13 3.67
CA ASN A 52 7.77 -23.84 4.19
C ASN A 52 8.86 -23.19 3.31
N GLU A 53 9.83 -23.95 2.84
CA GLU A 53 10.87 -23.46 1.94
C GLU A 53 10.29 -23.02 0.60
N GLN A 54 9.40 -23.83 0.01
CA GLN A 54 8.75 -23.50 -1.24
C GLN A 54 7.90 -22.25 -1.10
N ARG A 55 7.23 -22.13 0.03
CA ARG A 55 6.40 -20.95 0.33
C ARG A 55 7.25 -19.69 0.46
N HIS A 56 8.39 -19.80 1.12
CA HIS A 56 9.33 -18.68 1.27
C HIS A 56 9.82 -18.19 -0.09
N LYS A 57 10.22 -19.11 -0.98
CA LYS A 57 10.63 -18.78 -2.34
C LYS A 57 9.50 -18.12 -3.11
N ARG A 58 8.28 -18.63 -2.98
CA ARG A 58 7.11 -18.08 -3.66
C ARG A 58 6.83 -16.66 -3.18
N ARG A 59 6.98 -16.38 -1.91
CA ARG A 59 6.81 -15.02 -1.36
C ARG A 59 7.82 -14.06 -1.95
N GLU A 60 9.07 -14.46 -2.06
CA GLU A 60 10.11 -13.64 -2.65
C GLU A 60 9.83 -13.36 -4.12
N GLU A 61 9.38 -14.38 -4.86
CA GLU A 61 8.99 -14.24 -6.26
C GLU A 61 7.81 -13.30 -6.42
N GLU A 62 6.80 -13.42 -5.56
CA GLU A 62 5.63 -12.53 -5.58
C GLU A 62 6.01 -11.09 -5.31
N ILE A 63 6.88 -10.84 -4.34
CA ILE A 63 7.39 -9.49 -4.06
C ILE A 63 8.08 -8.92 -5.29
N GLN A 64 8.92 -9.72 -5.93
CA GLN A 64 9.64 -9.27 -7.12
C GLN A 64 8.70 -8.96 -8.28
N ILE A 65 7.68 -9.79 -8.49
CA ILE A 65 6.67 -9.57 -9.53
C ILE A 65 5.93 -8.26 -9.28
N VAL A 66 5.50 -8.01 -8.05
CA VAL A 66 4.83 -6.76 -7.71
C VAL A 66 5.75 -5.56 -7.92
N GLN A 67 7.00 -5.68 -7.48
CA GLN A 67 7.98 -4.62 -7.66
C GLN A 67 8.14 -4.27 -9.14
N GLU A 68 8.33 -5.26 -9.99
CA GLU A 68 8.58 -5.06 -11.41
C GLU A 68 7.34 -4.63 -12.20
N ARG A 69 6.17 -5.19 -11.87
CA ARG A 69 4.96 -4.98 -12.66
C ARG A 69 4.06 -3.86 -12.16
N VAL A 70 4.12 -3.53 -10.88
CA VAL A 70 3.27 -2.51 -10.28
C VAL A 70 4.06 -1.29 -9.83
N LEU A 71 5.03 -1.50 -8.95
CA LEU A 71 5.76 -0.38 -8.35
C LEU A 71 6.71 0.33 -9.32
N ASP A 72 7.56 -0.41 -10.01
CA ASP A 72 8.53 0.21 -10.91
C ASP A 72 7.87 1.03 -12.02
N PRO A 73 6.83 0.51 -12.73
CA PRO A 73 6.13 1.32 -13.72
C PRO A 73 5.47 2.56 -13.12
N MET A 74 4.92 2.43 -11.92
CA MET A 74 4.27 3.56 -11.25
C MET A 74 5.29 4.61 -10.84
N LEU A 75 6.41 4.20 -10.27
CA LEU A 75 7.50 5.12 -9.90
C LEU A 75 8.06 5.83 -11.13
N GLU A 76 8.23 5.13 -12.25
CA GLU A 76 8.64 5.73 -13.50
C GLU A 76 7.64 6.78 -13.99
N SER A 77 6.33 6.46 -13.91
CA SER A 77 5.29 7.39 -14.36
C SER A 77 5.22 8.64 -13.50
N LEU A 78 5.66 8.57 -12.24
CA LEU A 78 5.63 9.68 -11.31
C LEU A 78 6.96 10.44 -11.21
N ALA A 79 8.03 9.94 -11.83
CA ALA A 79 9.34 10.56 -11.78
C ALA A 79 9.32 12.05 -12.23
N PRO A 80 8.56 12.45 -13.28
CA PRO A 80 8.50 13.85 -13.70
C PRO A 80 7.92 14.80 -12.66
N GLU A 81 7.21 14.29 -11.65
CA GLU A 81 6.60 15.12 -10.61
C GLU A 81 7.62 15.75 -9.66
N GLY A 82 8.85 15.25 -9.64
CA GLY A 82 9.92 15.81 -8.84
C GLY A 82 9.79 15.55 -7.34
N LEU A 83 9.03 14.53 -6.95
CA LEU A 83 8.82 14.18 -5.55
C LEU A 83 9.76 13.08 -5.09
N GLU A 84 10.03 13.03 -3.79
CA GLU A 84 10.73 11.90 -3.19
C GLU A 84 9.70 10.79 -2.95
N ILE A 85 9.78 9.71 -3.73
CA ILE A 85 8.81 8.62 -3.68
C ILE A 85 9.54 7.30 -3.49
N THR A 86 9.08 6.51 -2.51
CA THR A 86 9.61 5.17 -2.22
C THR A 86 8.50 4.14 -2.41
N GLY A 87 8.84 3.00 -2.97
CA GLY A 87 7.90 1.88 -3.10
C GLY A 87 8.24 0.78 -2.10
N LEU A 88 7.23 0.21 -1.46
CA LEU A 88 7.38 -0.88 -0.50
C LEU A 88 6.40 -1.99 -0.83
N VAL A 89 6.85 -3.24 -0.71
CA VAL A 89 6.01 -4.43 -0.86
C VAL A 89 6.13 -5.27 0.40
N ARG A 90 4.99 -5.74 0.91
CA ARG A 90 4.97 -6.57 2.10
C ARG A 90 3.83 -7.59 2.00
N HIS A 91 4.05 -8.80 2.50
CA HIS A 91 2.99 -9.78 2.73
C HIS A 91 2.35 -9.54 4.08
N GLY A 92 1.04 -9.72 4.18
CA GLY A 92 0.33 -9.65 5.45
C GLY A 92 -1.14 -9.33 5.26
N GLN A 93 -1.77 -8.94 6.37
CA GLN A 93 -3.12 -8.37 6.34
C GLN A 93 -2.99 -6.91 5.96
N VAL A 94 -3.84 -6.43 5.05
CA VAL A 94 -3.65 -5.13 4.42
C VAL A 94 -3.63 -3.99 5.45
N ALA A 95 -4.67 -3.87 6.27
CA ALA A 95 -4.76 -2.78 7.23
C ALA A 95 -3.64 -2.81 8.26
N ASP A 96 -3.37 -3.98 8.83
CA ASP A 96 -2.31 -4.14 9.83
C ASP A 96 -0.94 -3.80 9.25
N SER A 97 -0.70 -4.22 8.00
CA SER A 97 0.57 -3.98 7.31
C SER A 97 0.78 -2.51 6.99
N LEU A 98 -0.27 -1.81 6.56
CA LEU A 98 -0.19 -0.37 6.30
C LEU A 98 0.12 0.41 7.57
N ILE A 99 -0.53 0.05 8.68
CA ILE A 99 -0.27 0.67 9.98
C ILE A 99 1.17 0.40 10.44
N TYR A 100 1.62 -0.85 10.29
CA TYR A 100 2.99 -1.22 10.64
C TYR A 100 4.00 -0.40 9.83
N LEU A 101 3.81 -0.33 8.51
CA LEU A 101 4.70 0.43 7.63
C LEU A 101 4.68 1.92 7.94
N ALA A 102 3.50 2.46 8.26
CA ALA A 102 3.37 3.86 8.65
C ALA A 102 4.19 4.17 9.91
N LYS A 103 4.11 3.31 10.91
CA LYS A 103 4.92 3.47 12.12
C LYS A 103 6.41 3.34 11.85
N LYS A 104 6.77 2.33 11.08
CA LYS A 104 8.18 2.05 10.77
C LYS A 104 8.87 3.20 10.03
N HIS A 105 8.14 3.86 9.15
CA HIS A 105 8.67 4.93 8.29
C HIS A 105 8.25 6.33 8.73
N ASP A 106 7.68 6.47 9.92
CA ASP A 106 7.25 7.76 10.48
C ASP A 106 6.27 8.51 9.59
N ALA A 107 5.37 7.79 8.93
CA ALA A 107 4.35 8.43 8.12
C ALA A 107 3.42 9.28 8.99
N THR A 108 3.04 10.44 8.47
CA THR A 108 2.15 11.37 9.16
C THR A 108 0.69 11.14 8.76
N ASP A 109 0.47 10.51 7.62
CA ASP A 109 -0.85 10.32 7.04
C ASP A 109 -0.88 9.05 6.20
N ILE A 110 -2.08 8.42 6.13
CA ILE A 110 -2.32 7.28 5.26
C ILE A 110 -3.41 7.68 4.26
N VAL A 111 -3.20 7.40 2.99
CA VAL A 111 -4.19 7.60 1.92
C VAL A 111 -4.55 6.25 1.33
N VAL A 112 -5.84 5.97 1.22
CA VAL A 112 -6.34 4.75 0.58
C VAL A 112 -7.52 5.06 -0.32
N GLY A 113 -7.75 4.20 -1.32
CA GLY A 113 -8.91 4.29 -2.18
C GLY A 113 -10.14 3.71 -1.48
N ARG A 114 -11.31 4.26 -1.80
CA ARG A 114 -12.57 3.71 -1.29
C ARG A 114 -13.01 2.47 -2.06
N ILE A 115 -12.56 2.34 -3.32
CA ILE A 115 -12.83 1.19 -4.17
C ILE A 115 -11.57 0.36 -4.21
N GLY A 116 -11.63 -0.88 -3.72
CA GLY A 116 -10.50 -1.78 -3.73
C GLY A 116 -10.52 -2.75 -4.89
N GLU A 117 -9.66 -3.74 -4.79
CA GLU A 117 -9.45 -4.78 -5.79
C GLU A 117 -10.73 -5.50 -6.24
N SER A 118 -11.72 -5.61 -5.35
CA SER A 118 -12.98 -6.27 -5.68
C SER A 118 -13.87 -5.47 -6.62
N GLY A 119 -13.65 -4.17 -6.77
CA GLY A 119 -14.47 -3.29 -7.59
C GLY A 119 -15.90 -3.14 -7.12
N LEU A 120 -16.22 -3.57 -5.90
CA LEU A 120 -17.57 -3.53 -5.36
C LEU A 120 -17.94 -2.10 -4.94
N LYS A 121 -18.62 -1.39 -5.82
CA LYS A 121 -19.03 0.00 -5.58
C LYS A 121 -20.18 0.13 -4.57
N THR A 122 -20.80 -0.99 -4.20
CA THR A 122 -21.93 -0.99 -3.28
C THR A 122 -21.51 -0.87 -1.81
N LEU A 123 -20.25 -1.11 -1.50
CA LEU A 123 -19.74 -0.98 -0.15
C LEU A 123 -19.08 0.40 -0.01
N VAL A 124 -19.67 1.25 0.81
CA VAL A 124 -19.14 2.60 1.06
C VAL A 124 -17.75 2.52 1.65
N PHE A 125 -17.50 1.51 2.48
CA PHE A 125 -16.19 1.26 3.06
C PHE A 125 -15.88 -0.23 2.96
N GLY A 126 -14.79 -0.59 2.31
CA GLY A 126 -14.30 -1.96 2.30
C GLY A 126 -13.78 -2.35 3.70
N SER A 127 -13.57 -3.66 3.91
CA SER A 127 -13.08 -4.19 5.18
C SER A 127 -11.74 -3.58 5.59
N VAL A 128 -10.87 -3.29 4.62
CA VAL A 128 -9.57 -2.67 4.88
C VAL A 128 -9.75 -1.26 5.46
N VAL A 129 -10.61 -0.46 4.83
CA VAL A 129 -10.87 0.93 5.28
C VAL A 129 -11.48 0.93 6.68
N ALA A 130 -12.47 0.07 6.94
CA ALA A 130 -13.09 -0.03 8.25
C ALA A 130 -12.08 -0.37 9.33
N LYS A 131 -11.19 -1.33 9.06
CA LYS A 131 -10.16 -1.74 10.01
C LYS A 131 -9.12 -0.65 10.22
N LEU A 132 -8.72 0.05 9.17
CA LEU A 132 -7.79 1.18 9.27
C LEU A 132 -8.35 2.27 10.18
N ILE A 133 -9.61 2.64 10.00
CA ILE A 133 -10.26 3.68 10.81
C ILE A 133 -10.23 3.32 12.29
N GLN A 134 -10.44 2.05 12.61
CA GLN A 134 -10.46 1.58 14.00
C GLN A 134 -9.08 1.52 14.65
N LEU A 135 -8.07 1.15 13.89
CA LEU A 135 -6.75 0.81 14.44
C LEU A 135 -5.68 1.86 14.22
N THR A 136 -5.91 2.82 13.34
CA THR A 136 -4.88 3.80 12.98
C THR A 136 -4.51 4.72 14.13
N HIS A 137 -3.24 5.08 14.17
CA HIS A 137 -2.70 6.06 15.12
C HIS A 137 -2.48 7.44 14.46
N ILE A 138 -2.71 7.54 13.15
CA ILE A 138 -2.54 8.77 12.38
C ILE A 138 -3.77 8.97 11.48
N PRO A 139 -3.97 10.18 10.93
CA PRO A 139 -5.10 10.42 10.02
C PRO A 139 -5.11 9.51 8.80
N VAL A 140 -6.29 9.14 8.36
CA VAL A 140 -6.51 8.35 7.13
C VAL A 140 -7.42 9.16 6.21
N THR A 141 -6.98 9.33 4.97
CA THR A 141 -7.76 9.98 3.93
C THR A 141 -8.26 8.93 2.95
N ILE A 142 -9.55 8.93 2.69
CA ILE A 142 -10.21 7.97 1.79
C ILE A 142 -10.61 8.72 0.52
N VAL A 143 -10.12 8.22 -0.61
CA VAL A 143 -10.32 8.89 -1.90
C VAL A 143 -11.28 8.13 -2.79
#